data_03278b9e74024f0bef6f0c3d2f0728ef
#
_entry.id   03278b9e74024f0bef6f0c3d2f0728ef
#
_cell.length_a   1.000
_cell.length_b   1.000
_cell.length_c   1.000
_cell.angle_alpha   90.00
_cell.angle_beta   90.00
_cell.angle_gamma   90.00
#
_symmetry.space_group_name_H-M   'P 1'
#
loop_
_entity.id
_entity.type
_entity.pdbx_description
1 polymer ?
#
loop_
_entity_poly.entity_id
_entity_poly.type
_entity_poly.pdbx_seq_one_letter_code
_entity_poly.pdbx_strand_id
1 'polypeptide(L)'
;MATLLLRLAAPLQSWGADSKFEVRKTNREPTKSGVLGLLAAALGYRRDEDQAVQRLNALRFAVRVDREGELVVDFHTAGSPSPEEVRRARKAGKAPGAPYVSRRFYLSDAVFLVGLEDEEEAFLQELQAALTHPAF
;
A
#
# COMPACT_ATOMS: atom_id res chain seq x y z
N MET A 1 -21.70 12.09 15.62
CA MET A 1 -20.29 11.89 15.24
C MET A 1 -19.84 10.51 15.70
N ALA A 2 -19.25 9.73 14.82
CA ALA A 2 -18.82 8.38 15.13
C ALA A 2 -17.37 8.15 14.67
N THR A 3 -16.72 7.17 15.25
CA THR A 3 -15.33 6.83 14.94
C THR A 3 -15.21 5.35 14.64
N LEU A 4 -14.59 5.02 13.52
CA LEU A 4 -14.19 3.66 13.16
C LEU A 4 -12.71 3.47 13.49
N LEU A 5 -12.40 2.45 14.24
CA LEU A 5 -11.03 2.12 14.61
C LEU A 5 -10.53 0.93 13.79
N LEU A 6 -9.36 1.08 13.18
CA LEU A 6 -8.70 0.03 12.41
C LEU A 6 -7.37 -0.32 13.08
N ARG A 7 -7.19 -1.60 13.38
CA ARG A 7 -5.89 -2.10 13.85
C ARG A 7 -5.11 -2.63 12.65
N LEU A 8 -3.98 -1.99 12.36
CA LEU A 8 -3.08 -2.38 11.27
C LEU A 8 -1.91 -3.15 11.87
N ALA A 9 -1.94 -4.45 11.75
CA ALA A 9 -0.90 -5.34 12.26
C ALA A 9 -0.60 -6.41 11.21
N ALA A 10 0.64 -6.48 10.79
CA ALA A 10 1.11 -7.44 9.80
C ALA A 10 2.61 -7.64 9.98
N PRO A 11 3.16 -8.77 9.53
CA PRO A 11 4.62 -8.99 9.58
C PRO A 11 5.40 -7.92 8.84
N LEU A 12 4.89 -7.42 7.72
CA LEU A 12 5.51 -6.37 6.94
C LEU A 12 4.46 -5.35 6.52
N GLN A 13 4.79 -4.07 6.66
CA GLN A 13 3.97 -2.95 6.19
C GLN A 13 4.86 -1.96 5.43
N SER A 14 4.29 -1.32 4.43
CA SER A 14 4.94 -0.24 3.72
C SER A 14 3.93 0.87 3.44
N TRP A 15 4.24 2.07 3.87
CA TRP A 15 3.39 3.24 3.70
C TRP A 15 4.14 4.25 2.84
N GLY A 16 3.70 4.36 1.58
CA GLY A 16 4.39 5.11 0.54
C GLY A 16 4.93 6.46 0.98
N ALA A 17 6.19 6.67 0.68
CA ALA A 17 6.91 7.93 0.89
C ALA A 17 7.51 8.36 -0.45
N ASP A 18 8.51 9.25 -0.41
CA ASP A 18 9.26 9.69 -1.59
C ASP A 18 9.97 8.51 -2.28
N SER A 19 9.24 7.83 -3.14
CA SER A 19 9.75 6.69 -3.89
C SER A 19 10.17 7.13 -5.29
N LYS A 20 11.47 7.07 -5.57
CA LYS A 20 12.00 7.36 -6.90
C LYS A 20 12.64 6.09 -7.47
N PHE A 21 12.16 5.66 -8.63
CA PHE A 21 12.75 4.58 -9.44
C PHE A 21 13.07 3.30 -8.66
N GLU A 22 14.34 3.06 -8.38
CA GLU A 22 14.87 1.82 -7.83
C GLU A 22 14.73 1.72 -6.30
N VAL A 23 14.48 2.83 -5.62
CA VAL A 23 14.36 2.87 -4.15
C VAL A 23 12.93 3.17 -3.76
N ARG A 24 12.28 2.19 -3.09
CA ARG A 24 10.93 2.31 -2.56
C ARG A 24 10.99 2.45 -1.06
N LYS A 25 10.81 3.67 -0.57
CA LYS A 25 10.84 4.01 0.85
C LYS A 25 9.46 3.86 1.49
N THR A 26 9.45 3.80 2.80
CA THR A 26 8.22 3.81 3.60
C THR A 26 8.26 4.95 4.62
N ASN A 27 7.11 5.56 4.90
CA ASN A 27 6.93 6.35 6.10
C ASN A 27 6.91 5.43 7.33
N ARG A 28 7.21 5.98 8.49
CA ARG A 28 7.25 5.22 9.75
C ARG A 28 5.86 4.97 10.33
N GLU A 29 4.83 5.53 9.73
CA GLU A 29 3.43 5.37 10.13
C GLU A 29 2.50 5.36 8.91
N PRO A 30 1.27 4.84 9.04
CA PRO A 30 0.29 4.87 7.97
C PRO A 30 -0.02 6.29 7.52
N THR A 31 -0.09 6.47 6.21
CA THR A 31 -0.54 7.72 5.60
C THR A 31 -2.05 7.68 5.39
N LYS A 32 -2.69 8.84 5.44
CA LYS A 32 -4.13 8.95 5.11
C LYS A 32 -4.40 8.36 3.72
N SER A 33 -3.61 8.75 2.73
CA SER A 33 -3.75 8.25 1.36
C SER A 33 -3.66 6.73 1.26
N GLY A 34 -2.72 6.10 1.97
CA GLY A 34 -2.57 4.65 1.99
C GLY A 34 -3.78 3.94 2.61
N VAL A 35 -4.29 4.47 3.72
CA VAL A 35 -5.47 3.91 4.38
C VAL A 35 -6.72 4.11 3.53
N LEU A 36 -6.90 5.27 2.92
CA LEU A 36 -8.02 5.51 2.01
C LEU A 36 -7.97 4.60 0.79
N GLY A 37 -6.78 4.29 0.29
CA GLY A 37 -6.59 3.31 -0.78
C GLY A 37 -7.04 1.91 -0.38
N LEU A 38 -6.75 1.51 0.86
CA LEU A 38 -7.21 0.24 1.41
C LEU A 38 -8.74 0.19 1.49
N LEU A 39 -9.38 1.27 1.95
CA LEU A 39 -10.83 1.38 2.02
C LEU A 39 -11.47 1.34 0.63
N ALA A 40 -10.90 2.07 -0.32
CA ALA A 40 -11.37 2.08 -1.71
C ALA A 40 -11.30 0.68 -2.33
N ALA A 41 -10.23 -0.06 -2.08
CA ALA A 41 -10.10 -1.44 -2.54
C ALA A 41 -11.16 -2.35 -1.90
N ALA A 42 -11.39 -2.21 -0.60
CA ALA A 42 -12.42 -2.98 0.10
C ALA A 42 -13.82 -2.72 -0.44
N LEU A 43 -14.11 -1.47 -0.80
CA LEU A 43 -15.39 -1.06 -1.41
C LEU A 43 -15.49 -1.41 -2.91
N GLY A 44 -14.40 -1.82 -3.55
CA GLY A 44 -14.37 -2.12 -4.97
C GLY A 44 -14.33 -0.87 -5.87
N TYR A 45 -13.88 0.26 -5.34
CA TYR A 45 -13.79 1.50 -6.11
C TYR A 45 -12.60 1.47 -7.07
N ARG A 46 -12.79 2.06 -8.24
CA ARG A 46 -11.73 2.29 -9.22
C ARG A 46 -11.07 3.63 -8.98
N ARG A 47 -9.85 3.78 -9.49
CA ARG A 47 -9.08 5.03 -9.36
C ARG A 47 -9.72 6.22 -10.05
N ASP A 48 -10.57 5.99 -11.05
CA ASP A 48 -11.29 7.02 -11.83
C ASP A 48 -12.65 7.41 -11.22
N GLU A 49 -13.04 6.79 -10.10
CA GLU A 49 -14.28 7.12 -9.40
C GLU A 49 -14.07 8.30 -8.43
N ASP A 50 -13.89 9.50 -8.97
CA ASP A 50 -13.48 10.69 -8.24
C ASP A 50 -14.41 11.08 -7.09
N GLN A 51 -15.73 11.00 -7.28
CA GLN A 51 -16.69 11.34 -6.23
C GLN A 51 -16.58 10.40 -5.02
N ALA A 52 -16.43 9.11 -5.27
CA ALA A 52 -16.28 8.12 -4.21
C ALA A 52 -14.98 8.33 -3.43
N VAL A 53 -13.89 8.61 -4.13
CA VAL A 53 -12.59 8.91 -3.52
C VAL A 53 -12.66 10.19 -2.70
N GLN A 54 -13.34 11.23 -3.17
CA GLN A 54 -13.51 12.47 -2.42
C GLN A 54 -14.35 12.28 -1.17
N ARG A 55 -15.36 11.41 -1.21
CA ARG A 55 -16.14 11.08 -0.02
C ARG A 55 -15.26 10.45 1.06
N LEU A 56 -14.33 9.57 0.67
CA LEU A 56 -13.33 9.02 1.59
C LEU A 56 -12.37 10.08 2.12
N ASN A 57 -11.95 11.02 1.28
CA ASN A 57 -11.06 12.10 1.65
C ASN A 57 -11.64 13.03 2.73
N ALA A 58 -12.96 13.11 2.83
CA ALA A 58 -13.63 13.92 3.84
C ALA A 58 -13.53 13.33 5.25
N LEU A 59 -13.17 12.06 5.39
CA LEU A 59 -12.95 11.44 6.70
C LEU A 59 -11.84 12.15 7.48
N ARG A 60 -12.07 12.37 8.76
CA ARG A 60 -11.00 12.78 9.67
C ARG A 60 -10.15 11.56 10.00
N PHE A 61 -8.85 11.78 10.10
CA PHE A 61 -7.86 10.71 10.18
C PHE A 61 -6.87 10.99 11.31
N ALA A 62 -6.64 9.97 12.12
CA ALA A 62 -5.61 10.01 13.15
C ALA A 62 -4.94 8.63 13.27
N VAL A 63 -3.70 8.63 13.71
CA VAL A 63 -2.91 7.41 13.91
C VAL A 63 -2.32 7.39 15.31
N ARG A 64 -2.43 6.25 15.97
CA ARG A 64 -1.68 5.96 17.19
C ARG A 64 -0.65 4.87 16.87
N VAL A 65 0.60 5.13 17.18
CA VAL A 65 1.68 4.17 17.01
C VAL A 65 1.75 3.27 18.24
N ASP A 66 1.27 2.04 18.14
CA ASP A 66 1.29 1.09 19.24
C ASP A 66 2.62 0.33 19.30
N ARG A 67 3.17 0.02 18.14
CA ARG A 67 4.51 -0.55 17.98
C ARG A 67 5.14 0.02 16.71
N GLU A 68 6.29 0.64 16.88
CA GLU A 68 7.01 1.30 15.78
C GLU A 68 7.45 0.33 14.69
N GLY A 69 7.84 -0.88 15.09
CA GLY A 69 8.43 -1.84 14.19
C GLY A 69 9.88 -1.50 13.84
N GLU A 70 10.50 -2.37 13.10
CA GLU A 70 11.86 -2.21 12.63
C GLU A 70 11.88 -2.00 11.12
N LEU A 71 12.73 -1.07 10.68
CA LEU A 71 12.92 -0.82 9.26
C LEU A 71 13.79 -1.92 8.67
N VAL A 72 13.26 -2.63 7.67
CA VAL A 72 13.97 -3.67 6.94
C VAL A 72 14.02 -3.34 5.46
N VAL A 73 15.08 -3.80 4.79
CA VAL A 73 15.30 -3.56 3.36
C VAL A 73 15.21 -4.90 2.65
N ASP A 74 14.39 -4.95 1.61
CA ASP A 74 14.30 -6.07 0.70
C ASP A 74 14.99 -5.73 -0.63
N PHE A 75 15.91 -6.59 -1.03
CA PHE A 75 16.52 -6.54 -2.36
C PHE A 75 15.60 -7.28 -3.32
N HIS A 76 15.02 -6.55 -4.26
CA HIS A 76 13.99 -7.06 -5.13
C HIS A 76 14.40 -6.98 -6.60
N THR A 77 14.21 -8.06 -7.32
CA THR A 77 14.44 -8.12 -8.77
C THR A 77 13.12 -8.47 -9.48
N ALA A 78 12.88 -7.79 -10.59
CA ALA A 78 11.70 -8.05 -11.41
C ALA A 78 12.12 -8.19 -12.87
N GLY A 79 11.52 -9.16 -13.56
CA GLY A 79 11.83 -9.46 -14.94
C GLY A 79 13.15 -10.23 -15.09
N SER A 80 13.11 -11.25 -15.89
CA SER A 80 14.30 -11.99 -16.32
C SER A 80 14.17 -12.21 -17.83
N PRO A 81 15.25 -12.13 -18.60
CA PRO A 81 15.17 -12.42 -20.01
C PRO A 81 14.65 -13.86 -20.20
N SER A 82 13.68 -14.04 -21.09
CA SER A 82 13.20 -15.35 -21.47
C SER A 82 14.31 -16.15 -22.18
N PRO A 83 14.23 -17.48 -22.22
CA PRO A 83 15.19 -18.29 -22.99
C PRO A 83 15.31 -17.85 -24.45
N GLU A 84 14.21 -17.34 -25.00
CA GLU A 84 14.18 -16.85 -26.38
C GLU A 84 14.90 -15.52 -26.54
N GLU A 85 14.74 -14.59 -25.60
CA GLU A 85 15.48 -13.33 -25.57
C GLU A 85 16.97 -13.57 -25.39
N VAL A 86 17.36 -14.52 -24.54
CA VAL A 86 18.76 -14.91 -24.34
C VAL A 86 19.35 -15.43 -25.67
N ARG A 87 18.61 -16.28 -26.39
CA ARG A 87 19.06 -16.80 -27.69
C ARG A 87 19.22 -15.71 -28.74
N ARG A 88 18.27 -14.77 -28.80
CA ARG A 88 18.34 -13.61 -29.72
C ARG A 88 19.54 -12.74 -29.40
N ALA A 89 19.78 -12.46 -28.12
CA ALA A 89 20.93 -11.66 -27.70
C ALA A 89 22.25 -12.31 -28.07
N ARG A 90 22.38 -13.63 -27.88
CA ARG A 90 23.58 -14.40 -28.28
C ARG A 90 23.83 -14.34 -29.80
N LYS A 91 22.77 -14.52 -30.59
CA LYS A 91 22.88 -14.40 -32.05
C LYS A 91 23.31 -13.03 -32.50
N ALA A 92 22.86 -12.00 -31.80
CA ALA A 92 23.23 -10.60 -32.12
C ALA A 92 24.57 -10.16 -31.52
N GLY A 93 25.26 -11.02 -30.77
CA GLY A 93 26.53 -10.67 -30.11
C GLY A 93 26.31 -9.70 -28.95
N LYS A 94 25.11 -9.62 -28.39
CA LYS A 94 24.73 -8.72 -27.29
C LYS A 94 24.49 -9.49 -25.99
N ALA A 95 24.68 -8.80 -24.86
CA ALA A 95 24.29 -9.34 -23.57
C ALA A 95 22.75 -9.35 -23.43
N PRO A 96 22.14 -10.38 -22.81
CA PRO A 96 20.72 -10.36 -22.50
C PRO A 96 20.41 -9.23 -21.51
N GLY A 97 19.20 -8.67 -21.58
CA GLY A 97 18.75 -7.62 -20.68
C GLY A 97 18.86 -8.04 -19.21
N ALA A 98 19.34 -7.15 -18.36
CA ALA A 98 19.39 -7.37 -16.92
C ALA A 98 18.00 -7.24 -16.29
N PRO A 99 17.70 -8.00 -15.22
CA PRO A 99 16.48 -7.78 -14.45
C PRO A 99 16.48 -6.39 -13.81
N TYR A 100 15.29 -5.82 -13.63
CA TYR A 100 15.14 -4.56 -12.91
C TYR A 100 15.37 -4.81 -11.41
N VAL A 101 16.32 -4.09 -10.84
CA VAL A 101 16.69 -4.20 -9.42
C VAL A 101 16.08 -3.04 -8.64
N SER A 102 15.43 -3.33 -7.54
CA SER A 102 14.92 -2.30 -6.64
C SER A 102 15.21 -2.67 -5.19
N ARG A 103 15.32 -1.63 -4.36
CA ARG A 103 15.37 -1.75 -2.90
C ARG A 103 14.05 -1.26 -2.34
N ARG A 104 13.41 -2.12 -1.55
CA ARG A 104 12.11 -1.83 -0.96
C ARG A 104 12.20 -1.87 0.54
N PHE A 105 11.78 -0.79 1.17
CA PHE A 105 11.80 -0.66 2.62
C PHE A 105 10.44 -1.06 3.21
N TYR A 106 10.47 -1.78 4.31
CA TYR A 106 9.29 -2.22 5.05
C TYR A 106 9.47 -1.96 6.53
N LEU A 107 8.33 -1.86 7.23
CA LEU A 107 8.28 -1.91 8.68
C LEU A 107 7.96 -3.34 9.09
N SER A 108 8.84 -3.94 9.89
CA SER A 108 8.66 -5.29 10.41
C SER A 108 7.99 -5.25 11.78
N ASP A 109 6.92 -6.00 11.96
CA ASP A 109 6.19 -6.14 13.23
C ASP A 109 5.63 -4.83 13.79
N ALA A 110 5.35 -3.86 12.95
CA ALA A 110 4.70 -2.63 13.36
C ALA A 110 3.22 -2.87 13.67
N VAL A 111 2.68 -2.11 14.62
CA VAL A 111 1.26 -2.12 14.97
C VAL A 111 0.78 -0.68 15.10
N PHE A 112 -0.27 -0.36 14.39
CA PHE A 112 -0.89 0.96 14.41
C PHE A 112 -2.38 0.86 14.68
N LEU A 113 -2.92 1.86 15.35
CA LEU A 113 -4.35 2.06 15.46
C LEU A 113 -4.72 3.33 14.69
N VAL A 114 -5.56 3.17 13.68
CA VAL A 114 -6.07 4.27 12.87
C VAL A 114 -7.47 4.60 13.31
N GLY A 115 -7.74 5.88 13.54
CA GLY A 115 -9.08 6.40 13.79
C GLY A 115 -9.60 7.16 12.57
N LEU A 116 -10.79 6.79 12.12
CA LEU A 116 -11.53 7.45 11.07
C LEU A 116 -12.83 7.99 11.65
N GLU A 117 -13.07 9.28 11.51
CA GLU A 117 -14.23 9.95 12.10
C GLU A 117 -15.08 10.61 11.02
N ASP A 118 -16.38 10.47 11.15
CA ASP A 118 -17.36 11.08 10.26
C ASP A 118 -18.64 11.39 11.03
N GLU A 119 -19.42 12.33 10.54
CA GLU A 119 -20.71 12.65 11.10
C GLU A 119 -21.77 11.60 10.78
N GLU A 120 -21.62 10.92 9.64
CA GLU A 120 -22.54 9.87 9.20
C GLU A 120 -22.07 8.50 9.71
N GLU A 121 -22.67 8.03 10.79
CA GLU A 121 -22.39 6.71 11.34
C GLU A 121 -22.67 5.58 10.32
N ALA A 122 -23.72 5.72 9.52
CA ALA A 122 -24.07 4.74 8.50
C ALA A 122 -22.94 4.54 7.48
N PHE A 123 -22.23 5.61 7.12
CA PHE A 123 -21.07 5.53 6.23
C PHE A 123 -19.92 4.74 6.87
N LEU A 124 -19.65 4.97 8.14
CA LEU A 124 -18.62 4.20 8.86
C LEU A 124 -18.99 2.73 9.01
N GLN A 125 -20.27 2.42 9.19
CA GLN A 125 -20.76 1.03 9.23
C GLN A 125 -20.57 0.36 7.87
N GLU A 126 -20.81 1.06 6.78
CA GLU A 126 -20.55 0.58 5.42
C GLU A 126 -19.06 0.26 5.21
N LEU A 127 -18.16 1.13 5.67
CA LEU A 127 -16.72 0.90 5.61
C LEU A 127 -16.32 -0.33 6.44
N GLN A 128 -16.87 -0.48 7.62
CA GLN A 128 -16.61 -1.64 8.48
C GLN A 128 -17.04 -2.94 7.80
N ALA A 129 -18.23 -2.95 7.22
CA ALA A 129 -18.74 -4.12 6.51
C ALA A 129 -17.86 -4.47 5.30
N ALA A 130 -17.42 -3.46 4.54
CA ALA A 130 -16.54 -3.65 3.40
C ALA A 130 -15.17 -4.23 3.81
N LEU A 131 -14.62 -3.78 4.92
CA LEU A 131 -13.34 -4.32 5.44
C LEU A 131 -13.47 -5.75 5.94
N THR A 132 -14.65 -6.15 6.42
CA THR A 132 -14.91 -7.52 6.84
C THR A 132 -15.09 -8.47 5.64
N HIS A 133 -15.70 -7.98 4.56
CA HIS A 133 -15.93 -8.73 3.33
C HIS A 133 -15.48 -7.88 2.13
N PRO A 134 -14.17 -7.72 1.93
CA PRO A 134 -13.67 -6.81 0.90
C PRO A 134 -13.90 -7.35 -0.52
N ALA A 135 -14.04 -6.41 -1.46
CA ALA A 135 -14.15 -6.73 -2.89
C ALA A 135 -12.81 -7.20 -3.50
N PHE A 136 -11.69 -6.67 -2.98
CA PHE A 136 -10.34 -7.00 -3.41
C PHE A 136 -9.47 -7.41 -2.24
#